data_e251a8ff97b42cca6b2595e73649a617
#
_entry.id   e251a8ff97b42cca6b2595e73649a617
#
_cell.length_a   1.000
_cell.length_b   1.000
_cell.length_c   1.000
_cell.angle_alpha   90.00
_cell.angle_beta   90.00
_cell.angle_gamma   90.00
#
_symmetry.space_group_name_H-M   'P 1'
#
loop_
_entity.id
_entity.type
_entity.pdbx_description
1 polymer ?
#
loop_
_entity_poly.entity_id
_entity_poly.type
_entity_poly.pdbx_seq_one_letter_code
_entity_poly.pdbx_strand_id
1 'polypeptide(L)'
;MHTLKIKSTTKNYQVNFYPEIQKLLDSIDCKNTFYLIDENVSKHYSSYFKYKQRLIVPASEDSKTLNYIDNIFNHFIKLEFKTDLHLVIVGGGILQDLGGFIASTFCRGVKYTLVPTTLLAMCDSCIGGKTSLNHFNRKNILGTFYPPDDIKICLDFLNTLDKNDLLSGYGELIKFYLLDNKIFELDLDNLEKCVYYGLRKKSKIIQEDEFDRGLRKLLNFGHTFGHAIESTSNYAIPHGSAIIIGMLIANEISLNLGYCSTRYNNNVKNKLLPYISHLKLNKKWFVFNDLLSYIRTDKKNTGKDINMVLHHSGSYNVYPISDLSILEKSLNKVNETIGLRN
;
A
#
# COMPACT_ATOMS: atom_id res chain seq x y z
N MET A 1 21.84 -3.22 11.69
CA MET A 1 21.28 -2.25 10.73
C MET A 1 21.16 -2.96 9.40
N HIS A 2 19.94 -3.15 8.88
CA HIS A 2 19.71 -3.81 7.60
C HIS A 2 19.56 -2.73 6.51
N THR A 3 20.21 -2.97 5.37
CA THR A 3 20.08 -2.10 4.19
C THR A 3 19.60 -2.93 3.01
N LEU A 4 18.57 -2.47 2.32
CA LEU A 4 18.08 -3.06 1.08
C LEU A 4 18.30 -2.08 -0.07
N LYS A 5 19.12 -2.46 -1.05
CA LYS A 5 19.36 -1.67 -2.27
C LYS A 5 18.28 -1.97 -3.31
N ILE A 6 17.68 -0.93 -3.86
CA ILE A 6 16.66 -1.00 -4.90
C ILE A 6 17.27 -0.48 -6.21
N LYS A 7 17.25 -1.31 -7.23
CA LYS A 7 17.61 -0.90 -8.59
C LYS A 7 16.41 -0.29 -9.28
N SER A 8 16.59 0.81 -9.96
CA SER A 8 15.59 1.51 -10.76
C SER A 8 16.23 2.03 -12.03
N THR A 9 15.44 2.16 -13.09
CA THR A 9 15.93 2.68 -14.38
C THR A 9 16.21 4.18 -14.32
N THR A 10 15.56 4.90 -13.42
CA THR A 10 15.75 6.35 -13.25
C THR A 10 16.82 6.67 -12.23
N LYS A 11 16.74 6.08 -11.04
CA LYS A 11 17.68 6.36 -9.95
C LYS A 11 17.67 5.21 -8.95
N ASN A 12 18.83 4.59 -8.69
CA ASN A 12 18.97 3.61 -7.62
C ASN A 12 18.81 4.30 -6.26
N TYR A 13 18.18 3.62 -5.32
CA TYR A 13 17.97 4.10 -3.96
C TYR A 13 18.06 2.95 -2.95
N GLN A 14 17.95 3.27 -1.66
CA GLN A 14 18.09 2.24 -0.62
C GLN A 14 17.06 2.44 0.48
N VAL A 15 16.79 1.34 1.20
CA VAL A 15 15.99 1.31 2.41
C VAL A 15 16.91 0.97 3.57
N ASN A 16 16.95 1.82 4.58
CA ASN A 16 17.76 1.66 5.78
C ASN A 16 16.86 1.52 7.01
N PHE A 17 17.13 0.54 7.86
CA PHE A 17 16.42 0.32 9.11
C PHE A 17 17.17 0.92 10.30
N TYR A 18 16.46 1.63 11.15
CA TYR A 18 16.99 2.32 12.32
C TYR A 18 16.34 1.80 13.59
N PRO A 19 17.11 1.62 14.69
CA PRO A 19 16.59 1.06 15.93
C PRO A 19 15.72 2.05 16.72
N GLU A 20 15.87 3.37 16.47
CA GLU A 20 15.16 4.44 17.17
C GLU A 20 15.02 5.70 16.30
N ILE A 21 13.98 6.49 16.55
CA ILE A 21 13.65 7.70 15.77
C ILE A 21 14.77 8.71 15.80
N GLN A 22 15.43 8.94 16.95
CA GLN A 22 16.50 9.92 17.05
C GLN A 22 17.65 9.60 16.10
N LYS A 23 18.13 8.35 16.10
CA LYS A 23 19.21 7.92 15.19
C LYS A 23 18.84 8.01 13.72
N LEU A 24 17.55 7.76 13.40
CA LEU A 24 17.04 7.97 12.06
C LEU A 24 17.16 9.45 11.66
N LEU A 25 16.68 10.37 12.50
CA LEU A 25 16.68 11.80 12.21
C LEU A 25 18.09 12.38 12.16
N ASP A 26 19.00 11.92 13.03
CA ASP A 26 20.41 12.32 13.02
C ASP A 26 21.15 11.88 11.75
N SER A 27 20.66 10.82 11.09
CA SER A 27 21.20 10.36 9.80
C SER A 27 20.75 11.20 8.60
N ILE A 28 19.84 12.17 8.79
CA ILE A 28 19.39 13.12 7.77
C ILE A 28 20.25 14.39 7.89
N ASP A 29 21.45 14.31 7.33
CA ASP A 29 22.40 15.44 7.29
C ASP A 29 22.42 16.05 5.89
N CYS A 30 21.53 17.03 5.68
CA CYS A 30 21.45 17.79 4.42
C CYS A 30 21.24 19.27 4.70
N LYS A 31 21.98 20.12 3.99
CA LYS A 31 21.66 21.55 3.93
C LYS A 31 20.32 21.74 3.19
N ASN A 32 19.59 22.79 3.51
CA ASN A 32 18.30 23.13 2.87
C ASN A 32 17.25 22.01 2.97
N THR A 33 17.17 21.37 4.14
CA THR A 33 16.18 20.32 4.41
C THR A 33 14.87 20.93 4.90
N PHE A 34 13.77 20.50 4.29
CA PHE A 34 12.42 20.85 4.72
C PHE A 34 11.59 19.59 4.96
N TYR A 35 10.82 19.56 6.05
CA TYR A 35 10.03 18.41 6.47
C TYR A 35 8.54 18.59 6.13
N LEU A 36 7.95 17.65 5.40
CA LEU A 36 6.51 17.45 5.36
C LEU A 36 6.16 16.36 6.37
N ILE A 37 5.35 16.69 7.37
CA ILE A 37 5.07 15.81 8.50
C ILE A 37 3.57 15.58 8.60
N ASP A 38 3.16 14.32 8.68
CA ASP A 38 1.80 13.91 8.98
C ASP A 38 1.35 14.50 10.32
N GLU A 39 0.11 15.01 10.39
CA GLU A 39 -0.42 15.65 11.59
C GLU A 39 -0.47 14.71 12.79
N ASN A 40 -0.77 13.41 12.59
CA ASN A 40 -0.79 12.43 13.66
C ASN A 40 0.62 12.15 14.18
N VAL A 41 1.60 12.06 13.28
CA VAL A 41 3.02 11.95 13.66
C VAL A 41 3.45 13.19 14.43
N SER A 42 3.06 14.38 13.98
CA SER A 42 3.36 15.62 14.69
C SER A 42 2.77 15.69 16.09
N LYS A 43 1.55 15.15 16.30
CA LYS A 43 0.91 15.09 17.62
C LYS A 43 1.68 14.23 18.61
N HIS A 44 2.16 13.05 18.17
CA HIS A 44 2.79 12.06 19.05
C HIS A 44 4.30 12.27 19.21
N TYR A 45 4.96 12.84 18.21
CA TYR A 45 6.42 12.93 18.10
C TYR A 45 6.93 14.36 17.92
N SER A 46 6.16 15.36 18.36
CA SER A 46 6.49 16.80 18.19
C SER A 46 7.88 17.21 18.68
N SER A 47 8.36 16.61 19.77
CA SER A 47 9.68 16.89 20.36
C SER A 47 10.84 16.66 19.39
N TYR A 48 10.75 15.61 18.56
CA TYR A 48 11.78 15.26 17.57
C TYR A 48 11.89 16.28 16.42
N PHE A 49 10.81 17.04 16.17
CA PHE A 49 10.74 17.97 15.04
C PHE A 49 10.74 19.43 15.46
N LYS A 50 10.92 19.74 16.74
CA LYS A 50 10.79 21.11 17.29
C LYS A 50 11.63 22.16 16.55
N TYR A 51 12.85 21.81 16.18
CA TYR A 51 13.81 22.72 15.55
C TYR A 51 13.98 22.49 14.03
N LYS A 52 13.08 21.71 13.41
CA LYS A 52 13.12 21.43 11.97
C LYS A 52 12.24 22.42 11.21
N GLN A 53 12.73 22.94 10.07
CA GLN A 53 11.88 23.64 9.12
C GLN A 53 10.84 22.65 8.56
N ARG A 54 9.55 22.93 8.79
CA ARG A 54 8.51 21.96 8.49
C ARG A 54 7.15 22.55 8.16
N LEU A 55 6.34 21.76 7.45
CA LEU A 55 4.91 21.94 7.30
C LEU A 55 4.20 20.67 7.80
N ILE A 56 3.14 20.86 8.59
CA ILE A 56 2.28 19.77 9.04
C ILE A 56 1.17 19.62 8.02
N VAL A 57 0.95 18.38 7.57
CA VAL A 57 -0.02 18.04 6.52
C VAL A 57 -1.07 17.10 7.10
N PRO A 58 -2.38 17.39 6.93
CA PRO A 58 -3.43 16.47 7.32
C PRO A 58 -3.32 15.12 6.58
N ALA A 59 -3.38 14.02 7.32
CA ALA A 59 -3.34 12.66 6.78
C ALA A 59 -4.69 12.25 6.17
N SER A 60 -5.17 13.00 5.20
CA SER A 60 -6.49 12.82 4.57
C SER A 60 -6.36 12.70 3.06
N GLU A 61 -7.21 11.85 2.46
CA GLU A 61 -7.33 11.77 0.99
C GLU A 61 -7.70 13.12 0.36
N ASP A 62 -8.37 14.01 1.11
CA ASP A 62 -8.72 15.36 0.65
C ASP A 62 -7.48 16.25 0.48
N SER A 63 -6.37 15.93 1.14
CA SER A 63 -5.08 16.61 0.97
C SER A 63 -4.39 16.23 -0.34
N LYS A 64 -4.73 15.09 -0.96
CA LYS A 64 -4.12 14.62 -2.22
C LYS A 64 -4.72 15.30 -3.45
N THR A 65 -4.72 16.63 -3.50
CA THR A 65 -5.30 17.42 -4.59
C THR A 65 -4.34 18.49 -5.10
N LEU A 66 -4.52 18.92 -6.36
CA LEU A 66 -3.75 20.01 -6.94
C LEU A 66 -3.90 21.30 -6.13
N ASN A 67 -5.12 21.62 -5.68
CA ASN A 67 -5.37 22.82 -4.89
C ASN A 67 -4.61 22.83 -3.56
N TYR A 68 -4.47 21.65 -2.94
CA TYR A 68 -3.74 21.54 -1.69
C TYR A 68 -2.23 21.75 -1.88
N ILE A 69 -1.65 21.13 -2.91
CA ILE A 69 -0.20 21.26 -3.18
C ILE A 69 0.19 22.66 -3.70
N ASP A 70 -0.73 23.39 -4.32
CA ASP A 70 -0.48 24.77 -4.74
C ASP A 70 -0.10 25.65 -3.53
N ASN A 71 -0.78 25.47 -2.40
CA ASN A 71 -0.43 26.16 -1.15
C ASN A 71 0.97 25.80 -0.66
N ILE A 72 1.40 24.54 -0.85
CA ILE A 72 2.74 24.09 -0.47
C ILE A 72 3.80 24.72 -1.40
N PHE A 73 3.55 24.76 -2.71
CA PHE A 73 4.44 25.43 -3.66
C PHE A 73 4.57 26.92 -3.37
N ASN A 74 3.47 27.60 -3.08
CA ASN A 74 3.49 29.01 -2.68
C ASN A 74 4.31 29.22 -1.39
N HIS A 75 4.24 28.27 -0.45
CA HIS A 75 5.08 28.32 0.75
C HIS A 75 6.57 28.15 0.43
N PHE A 76 6.91 27.20 -0.45
CA PHE A 76 8.30 26.98 -0.88
C PHE A 76 8.88 28.17 -1.63
N ILE A 77 8.10 28.83 -2.48
CA ILE A 77 8.50 30.04 -3.21
C ILE A 77 8.79 31.18 -2.23
N LYS A 78 7.92 31.36 -1.21
CA LYS A 78 8.13 32.39 -0.16
C LYS A 78 9.38 32.14 0.68
N LEU A 79 9.79 30.89 0.84
CA LEU A 79 11.03 30.51 1.52
C LEU A 79 12.25 30.49 0.58
N GLU A 80 12.07 30.91 -0.67
CA GLU A 80 13.12 30.98 -1.70
C GLU A 80 13.83 29.64 -1.98
N PHE A 81 13.14 28.50 -1.75
CA PHE A 81 13.69 27.20 -2.08
C PHE A 81 13.92 27.03 -3.58
N LYS A 82 15.00 26.32 -3.91
CA LYS A 82 15.47 26.08 -5.28
C LYS A 82 15.73 24.58 -5.49
N THR A 83 16.46 24.26 -6.52
CA THR A 83 16.82 22.87 -6.91
C THR A 83 17.63 22.11 -5.87
N ASP A 84 18.24 22.80 -4.92
CA ASP A 84 19.01 22.23 -3.79
C ASP A 84 18.16 21.89 -2.56
N LEU A 85 16.84 22.10 -2.62
CA LEU A 85 15.90 21.64 -1.59
C LEU A 85 16.02 20.13 -1.42
N HIS A 86 16.13 19.68 -0.16
CA HIS A 86 15.95 18.28 0.22
C HIS A 86 14.65 18.13 1.01
N LEU A 87 13.67 17.47 0.42
CA LEU A 87 12.37 17.25 1.04
C LEU A 87 12.38 15.96 1.87
N VAL A 88 12.05 16.04 3.15
CA VAL A 88 11.89 14.87 4.02
C VAL A 88 10.42 14.67 4.32
N ILE A 89 9.89 13.52 3.91
CA ILE A 89 8.47 13.18 3.99
C ILE A 89 8.28 12.16 5.11
N VAL A 90 7.65 12.59 6.21
CA VAL A 90 7.45 11.77 7.42
C VAL A 90 5.97 11.46 7.57
N GLY A 91 5.54 10.27 7.14
CA GLY A 91 4.12 9.92 7.14
C GLY A 91 3.78 8.60 6.48
N GLY A 92 2.48 8.32 6.41
CA GLY A 92 1.90 7.17 5.73
C GLY A 92 1.82 7.35 4.21
N GLY A 93 1.15 6.39 3.53
CA GLY A 93 1.03 6.35 2.07
C GLY A 93 0.44 7.61 1.44
N ILE A 94 -0.54 8.26 2.08
CA ILE A 94 -1.13 9.52 1.60
C ILE A 94 -0.05 10.60 1.46
N LEU A 95 0.75 10.79 2.50
CA LEU A 95 1.79 11.82 2.50
C LEU A 95 2.96 11.44 1.59
N GLN A 96 3.26 10.13 1.43
CA GLN A 96 4.27 9.66 0.48
C GLN A 96 3.88 9.98 -0.96
N ASP A 97 2.63 9.73 -1.34
CA ASP A 97 2.10 10.03 -2.67
C ASP A 97 2.14 11.53 -2.98
N LEU A 98 1.62 12.34 -2.04
CA LEU A 98 1.58 13.80 -2.15
C LEU A 98 2.99 14.40 -2.17
N GLY A 99 3.81 14.05 -1.20
CA GLY A 99 5.17 14.60 -1.07
C GLY A 99 6.09 14.17 -2.21
N GLY A 100 5.95 12.89 -2.66
CA GLY A 100 6.67 12.40 -3.84
C GLY A 100 6.26 13.14 -5.12
N PHE A 101 4.97 13.45 -5.29
CA PHE A 101 4.49 14.27 -6.41
C PHE A 101 5.08 15.69 -6.36
N ILE A 102 5.05 16.34 -5.18
CA ILE A 102 5.69 17.64 -4.96
C ILE A 102 7.16 17.57 -5.32
N ALA A 103 7.88 16.58 -4.80
CA ALA A 103 9.31 16.42 -5.09
C ALA A 103 9.60 16.22 -6.58
N SER A 104 8.72 15.50 -7.30
CA SER A 104 8.88 15.24 -8.74
C SER A 104 8.65 16.47 -9.63
N THR A 105 7.85 17.44 -9.15
CA THR A 105 7.38 18.57 -9.96
C THR A 105 8.04 19.90 -9.58
N PHE A 106 8.33 20.12 -8.29
CA PHE A 106 9.00 21.32 -7.84
C PHE A 106 10.40 21.43 -8.45
N CYS A 107 10.71 22.57 -9.09
CA CYS A 107 11.96 22.81 -9.83
C CYS A 107 12.32 21.70 -10.84
N ARG A 108 11.37 20.97 -11.39
CA ARG A 108 11.50 19.80 -12.29
C ARG A 108 12.17 18.59 -11.62
N GLY A 109 12.10 18.49 -10.31
CA GLY A 109 12.60 17.40 -9.50
C GLY A 109 13.62 17.86 -8.45
N VAL A 110 13.28 17.63 -7.18
CA VAL A 110 14.17 17.86 -6.04
C VAL A 110 14.46 16.55 -5.32
N LYS A 111 15.55 16.49 -4.57
CA LYS A 111 15.87 15.32 -3.74
C LYS A 111 14.84 15.12 -2.64
N TYR A 112 14.53 13.87 -2.32
CA TYR A 112 13.66 13.58 -1.19
C TYR A 112 13.97 12.26 -0.49
N THR A 113 13.71 12.25 0.80
CA THR A 113 13.81 11.08 1.67
C THR A 113 12.43 10.73 2.20
N LEU A 114 12.06 9.44 2.15
CA LEU A 114 10.86 8.93 2.78
C LEU A 114 11.17 8.40 4.19
N VAL A 115 10.36 8.78 5.15
CA VAL A 115 10.30 8.23 6.50
C VAL A 115 8.88 7.67 6.70
N PRO A 116 8.63 6.41 6.29
CA PRO A 116 7.32 5.78 6.44
C PRO A 116 6.98 5.59 7.92
N THR A 117 5.74 5.91 8.31
CA THR A 117 5.28 5.85 9.71
C THR A 117 4.09 4.92 9.94
N THR A 118 3.50 4.36 8.88
CA THR A 118 2.50 3.30 8.97
C THR A 118 3.09 1.97 8.50
N LEU A 119 2.57 0.86 9.00
CA LEU A 119 3.07 -0.46 8.60
C LEU A 119 2.90 -0.72 7.10
N LEU A 120 1.76 -0.31 6.52
CA LEU A 120 1.51 -0.38 5.08
C LEU A 120 2.57 0.40 4.30
N ALA A 121 2.90 1.60 4.74
CA ALA A 121 3.92 2.42 4.11
C ALA A 121 5.31 1.79 4.23
N MET A 122 5.64 1.20 5.39
CA MET A 122 6.94 0.55 5.63
C MET A 122 7.13 -0.71 4.80
N CYS A 123 6.09 -1.51 4.60
CA CYS A 123 6.22 -2.82 3.95
C CYS A 123 5.87 -2.82 2.45
N ASP A 124 5.20 -1.78 1.94
CA ASP A 124 4.73 -1.74 0.56
C ASP A 124 4.97 -0.37 -0.10
N SER A 125 4.22 0.70 0.23
CA SER A 125 4.14 1.89 -0.61
C SER A 125 5.44 2.70 -0.73
N CYS A 126 6.37 2.61 0.23
CA CYS A 126 7.61 3.38 0.21
C CYS A 126 8.55 3.05 -0.96
N ILE A 127 8.44 1.87 -1.59
CA ILE A 127 9.26 1.51 -2.76
C ILE A 127 8.42 1.41 -4.04
N GLY A 128 9.07 1.68 -5.19
CA GLY A 128 8.46 1.59 -6.51
C GLY A 128 8.14 2.93 -7.14
N GLY A 129 8.49 4.03 -6.47
CA GLY A 129 8.53 5.39 -7.03
C GLY A 129 7.19 5.95 -7.52
N LYS A 130 6.06 5.29 -7.27
CA LYS A 130 4.75 5.83 -7.61
C LYS A 130 4.43 7.01 -6.71
N THR A 131 4.00 8.11 -7.32
CA THR A 131 3.44 9.29 -6.65
C THR A 131 2.04 9.51 -7.17
N SER A 132 1.14 10.08 -6.39
CA SER A 132 -0.21 10.29 -6.91
C SER A 132 -1.00 11.40 -6.22
N LEU A 133 -1.93 11.98 -7.00
CA LEU A 133 -2.97 12.88 -6.54
C LEU A 133 -4.33 12.43 -7.06
N ASN A 134 -5.35 12.83 -6.32
CA ASN A 134 -6.75 12.66 -6.70
C ASN A 134 -7.22 13.83 -7.58
N HIS A 135 -8.10 13.58 -8.51
CA HIS A 135 -8.69 14.62 -9.37
C HIS A 135 -10.09 14.22 -9.86
N PHE A 136 -11.05 15.16 -9.83
CA PHE A 136 -12.45 14.92 -10.22
C PHE A 136 -13.02 13.61 -9.66
N ASN A 137 -13.02 13.44 -8.34
CA ASN A 137 -13.53 12.27 -7.63
C ASN A 137 -12.89 10.93 -8.05
N ARG A 138 -11.75 10.97 -8.75
CA ARG A 138 -10.97 9.77 -9.10
C ARG A 138 -9.69 9.73 -8.29
N LYS A 139 -9.50 8.65 -7.56
CA LYS A 139 -8.27 8.42 -6.79
C LYS A 139 -7.09 8.10 -7.71
N ASN A 140 -5.92 8.63 -7.36
CA ASN A 140 -4.62 8.30 -7.95
C ASN A 140 -4.60 8.42 -9.50
N ILE A 141 -5.25 9.48 -10.04
CA ILE A 141 -5.35 9.68 -11.49
C ILE A 141 -4.19 10.51 -12.05
N LEU A 142 -3.66 11.44 -11.26
CA LEU A 142 -2.46 12.20 -11.59
C LEU A 142 -1.28 11.62 -10.84
N GLY A 143 -0.13 11.50 -11.47
CA GLY A 143 1.04 10.97 -10.78
C GLY A 143 2.25 10.81 -11.67
N THR A 144 3.36 10.48 -11.04
CA THR A 144 4.66 10.24 -11.69
C THR A 144 5.28 8.94 -11.17
N PHE A 145 6.30 8.49 -11.87
CA PHE A 145 7.25 7.51 -11.34
C PHE A 145 8.53 8.27 -10.96
N TYR A 146 8.67 8.61 -9.70
CA TYR A 146 9.79 9.38 -9.19
C TYR A 146 10.33 8.73 -7.90
N PRO A 147 11.40 7.91 -7.98
CA PRO A 147 11.96 7.24 -6.81
C PRO A 147 12.58 8.22 -5.81
N PRO A 148 12.50 7.92 -4.49
CA PRO A 148 13.21 8.70 -3.47
C PRO A 148 14.73 8.56 -3.61
N ASP A 149 15.49 9.44 -2.95
CA ASP A 149 16.94 9.30 -2.80
C ASP A 149 17.27 8.27 -1.72
N ASP A 150 16.49 8.24 -0.65
CA ASP A 150 16.68 7.33 0.48
C ASP A 150 15.33 7.06 1.17
N ILE A 151 15.23 5.90 1.81
CA ILE A 151 14.09 5.50 2.65
C ILE A 151 14.64 5.08 4.00
N LYS A 152 14.08 5.66 5.07
CA LYS A 152 14.52 5.42 6.43
C LYS A 152 13.37 4.89 7.27
N ILE A 153 13.48 3.64 7.71
CA ILE A 153 12.44 2.93 8.47
C ILE A 153 12.85 2.84 9.94
N CYS A 154 11.94 3.22 10.82
CA CYS A 154 12.01 2.96 12.25
C CYS A 154 10.66 2.45 12.73
N LEU A 155 10.63 1.25 13.32
CA LEU A 155 9.40 0.62 13.78
C LEU A 155 8.77 1.33 14.99
N ASP A 156 9.53 2.18 15.71
CA ASP A 156 9.00 2.95 16.84
C ASP A 156 7.78 3.81 16.48
N PHE A 157 7.67 4.24 15.23
CA PHE A 157 6.48 4.96 14.76
C PHE A 157 5.18 4.15 14.85
N LEU A 158 5.28 2.81 14.87
CA LEU A 158 4.13 1.92 14.99
C LEU A 158 3.54 1.90 16.40
N ASN A 159 4.29 2.34 17.43
CA ASN A 159 3.83 2.33 18.82
C ASN A 159 2.59 3.22 19.07
N THR A 160 2.36 4.20 18.19
CA THR A 160 1.21 5.12 18.27
C THR A 160 0.23 4.94 17.11
N LEU A 161 0.46 3.93 16.27
CA LEU A 161 -0.38 3.66 15.11
C LEU A 161 -1.72 3.07 15.55
N ASP A 162 -2.82 3.54 14.94
CA ASP A 162 -4.15 2.96 15.15
C ASP A 162 -4.18 1.48 14.74
N LYS A 163 -4.99 0.69 15.46
CA LYS A 163 -5.11 -0.74 15.22
C LYS A 163 -5.57 -1.08 13.78
N ASN A 164 -6.46 -0.28 13.21
CA ASN A 164 -6.96 -0.52 11.85
C ASN A 164 -5.86 -0.27 10.80
N ASP A 165 -5.02 0.75 11.03
CA ASP A 165 -3.88 1.04 10.16
C ASP A 165 -2.79 -0.03 10.29
N LEU A 166 -2.59 -0.57 11.50
CA LEU A 166 -1.68 -1.70 11.70
C LEU A 166 -2.19 -2.95 10.94
N LEU A 167 -3.48 -3.27 11.05
CA LEU A 167 -4.13 -4.36 10.33
C LEU A 167 -4.07 -4.18 8.81
N SER A 168 -4.14 -2.93 8.33
CA SER A 168 -3.95 -2.61 6.92
C SER A 168 -2.56 -3.02 6.44
N GLY A 169 -1.53 -2.75 7.22
CA GLY A 169 -0.17 -3.21 6.92
C GLY A 169 -0.02 -4.74 6.94
N TYR A 170 -0.69 -5.41 7.89
CA TYR A 170 -0.68 -6.88 7.93
C TYR A 170 -1.26 -7.50 6.67
N GLY A 171 -2.33 -6.93 6.09
CA GLY A 171 -2.90 -7.41 4.84
C GLY A 171 -1.89 -7.43 3.70
N GLU A 172 -1.08 -6.39 3.58
CA GLU A 172 -0.03 -6.31 2.56
C GLU A 172 1.13 -7.28 2.82
N LEU A 173 1.57 -7.42 4.08
CA LEU A 173 2.58 -8.43 4.44
C LEU A 173 2.11 -9.84 4.09
N ILE A 174 0.89 -10.20 4.48
CA ILE A 174 0.26 -11.49 4.16
C ILE A 174 0.26 -11.73 2.64
N LYS A 175 -0.08 -10.72 1.85
CA LYS A 175 -0.05 -10.79 0.38
C LYS A 175 1.33 -11.21 -0.13
N PHE A 176 2.42 -10.59 0.35
CA PHE A 176 3.77 -10.94 -0.08
C PHE A 176 4.17 -12.36 0.27
N TYR A 177 3.80 -12.84 1.46
CA TYR A 177 4.07 -14.21 1.87
C TYR A 177 3.24 -15.24 1.08
N LEU A 178 2.00 -14.92 0.73
CA LEU A 178 1.18 -15.76 -0.15
C LEU A 178 1.76 -15.83 -1.56
N LEU A 179 2.10 -14.70 -2.17
CA LEU A 179 2.69 -14.64 -3.51
C LEU A 179 4.02 -15.43 -3.63
N ASP A 180 4.65 -15.74 -2.52
CA ASP A 180 5.87 -16.56 -2.45
C ASP A 180 5.61 -17.99 -1.91
N ASN A 181 4.33 -18.36 -1.70
CA ASN A 181 3.91 -19.62 -1.07
C ASN A 181 4.52 -19.87 0.33
N LYS A 182 4.83 -18.78 1.06
CA LYS A 182 5.51 -18.80 2.36
C LYS A 182 4.63 -18.35 3.53
N ILE A 183 3.31 -18.40 3.37
CA ILE A 183 2.36 -17.90 4.39
C ILE A 183 2.55 -18.53 5.77
N PHE A 184 3.06 -19.76 5.81
CA PHE A 184 3.34 -20.46 7.07
C PHE A 184 4.64 -20.01 7.74
N GLU A 185 5.52 -19.27 7.03
CA GLU A 185 6.74 -18.68 7.57
C GLU A 185 6.50 -17.26 8.14
N LEU A 186 5.27 -16.71 7.98
CA LEU A 186 4.92 -15.38 8.50
C LEU A 186 4.91 -15.41 10.04
N ASP A 187 5.78 -14.60 10.62
CA ASP A 187 5.97 -14.43 12.07
C ASP A 187 5.87 -12.94 12.40
N LEU A 188 4.66 -12.49 12.77
CA LEU A 188 4.40 -11.08 13.07
C LEU A 188 5.00 -10.61 14.41
N ASP A 189 5.50 -11.51 15.26
CA ASP A 189 6.23 -11.14 16.45
C ASP A 189 7.61 -10.56 16.10
N ASN A 190 8.14 -10.91 14.89
CA ASN A 190 9.36 -10.33 14.33
C ASN A 190 9.03 -9.43 13.13
N LEU A 191 8.38 -8.31 13.43
CA LEU A 191 7.83 -7.42 12.40
C LEU A 191 8.90 -6.80 11.49
N GLU A 192 10.10 -6.46 12.01
CA GLU A 192 11.20 -5.94 11.18
C GLU A 192 11.59 -6.94 10.09
N LYS A 193 11.71 -8.22 10.44
CA LYS A 193 12.01 -9.29 9.49
C LYS A 193 10.90 -9.42 8.44
N CYS A 194 9.63 -9.31 8.85
CA CYS A 194 8.50 -9.37 7.94
C CYS A 194 8.48 -8.19 6.96
N VAL A 195 8.71 -6.96 7.43
CA VAL A 195 8.81 -5.76 6.61
C VAL A 195 9.96 -5.90 5.61
N TYR A 196 11.14 -6.28 6.08
CA TYR A 196 12.30 -6.50 5.20
C TYR A 196 12.02 -7.55 4.12
N TYR A 197 11.36 -8.65 4.49
CA TYR A 197 10.96 -9.70 3.55
C TYR A 197 9.98 -9.18 2.49
N GLY A 198 8.92 -8.47 2.89
CA GLY A 198 7.93 -7.87 1.98
C GLY A 198 8.59 -6.91 0.98
N LEU A 199 9.43 -5.99 1.47
CA LEU A 199 10.19 -5.07 0.63
C LEU A 199 11.14 -5.79 -0.34
N ARG A 200 11.85 -6.83 0.12
CA ARG A 200 12.72 -7.64 -0.73
C ARG A 200 11.94 -8.37 -1.82
N LYS A 201 10.74 -8.88 -1.51
CA LYS A 201 9.87 -9.52 -2.52
C LYS A 201 9.38 -8.50 -3.54
N LYS A 202 8.85 -7.37 -3.06
CA LYS A 202 8.39 -6.29 -3.93
C LYS A 202 9.50 -5.73 -4.81
N SER A 203 10.72 -5.53 -4.25
CA SER A 203 11.84 -4.98 -5.01
C SER A 203 12.21 -5.83 -6.23
N LYS A 204 12.16 -7.17 -6.12
CA LYS A 204 12.40 -8.05 -7.26
C LYS A 204 11.38 -7.82 -8.38
N ILE A 205 10.09 -7.72 -8.02
CA ILE A 205 9.01 -7.47 -8.98
C ILE A 205 9.18 -6.09 -9.64
N ILE A 206 9.53 -5.05 -8.86
CA ILE A 206 9.75 -3.70 -9.38
C ILE A 206 10.95 -3.65 -10.33
N GLN A 207 12.04 -4.37 -10.02
CA GLN A 207 13.23 -4.41 -10.88
C GLN A 207 12.94 -5.02 -12.25
N GLU A 208 11.98 -5.94 -12.34
CA GLU A 208 11.56 -6.55 -13.61
C GLU A 208 10.49 -5.72 -14.33
N ASP A 209 9.64 -5.00 -13.58
CA ASP A 209 8.53 -4.20 -14.12
C ASP A 209 8.32 -2.93 -13.30
N GLU A 210 9.18 -1.94 -13.49
CA GLU A 210 9.14 -0.69 -12.73
C GLU A 210 7.86 0.12 -13.00
N PHE A 211 7.39 0.12 -14.24
CA PHE A 211 6.28 0.97 -14.72
C PHE A 211 4.90 0.29 -14.71
N ASP A 212 4.79 -0.88 -14.06
CA ASP A 212 3.51 -1.59 -13.87
C ASP A 212 2.79 -1.97 -15.18
N ARG A 213 3.55 -2.48 -16.14
CA ARG A 213 3.04 -2.89 -17.45
C ARG A 213 2.77 -4.40 -17.56
N GLY A 214 3.34 -5.20 -16.67
CA GLY A 214 3.29 -6.66 -16.72
C GLY A 214 3.30 -7.34 -15.36
N LEU A 215 4.46 -7.84 -14.92
CA LEU A 215 4.66 -8.66 -13.73
C LEU A 215 4.19 -7.96 -12.43
N ARG A 216 4.35 -6.64 -12.35
CA ARG A 216 3.93 -5.86 -11.17
C ARG A 216 2.43 -5.95 -10.90
N LYS A 217 1.61 -6.33 -11.87
CA LYS A 217 0.18 -6.62 -11.69
C LYS A 217 -0.09 -7.71 -10.66
N LEU A 218 0.86 -8.62 -10.39
CA LEU A 218 0.75 -9.63 -9.34
C LEU A 218 0.55 -9.02 -7.95
N LEU A 219 1.06 -7.82 -7.71
CA LEU A 219 0.86 -7.07 -6.46
C LEU A 219 -0.62 -6.70 -6.21
N ASN A 220 -1.49 -6.86 -7.22
CA ASN A 220 -2.93 -6.69 -7.09
C ASN A 220 -3.66 -7.96 -6.63
N PHE A 221 -2.94 -8.98 -6.14
CA PHE A 221 -3.59 -10.16 -5.54
C PHE A 221 -4.53 -9.74 -4.40
N GLY A 222 -5.77 -10.18 -4.47
CA GLY A 222 -6.83 -9.77 -3.56
C GLY A 222 -7.47 -8.39 -3.83
N HIS A 223 -6.82 -7.52 -4.59
CA HIS A 223 -7.26 -6.13 -4.76
C HIS A 223 -8.54 -5.96 -5.58
N THR A 224 -8.85 -6.86 -6.50
CA THR A 224 -10.04 -6.74 -7.35
C THR A 224 -11.31 -6.69 -6.52
N PHE A 225 -11.51 -7.66 -5.63
CA PHE A 225 -12.62 -7.63 -4.67
C PHE A 225 -12.34 -6.73 -3.48
N GLY A 226 -11.09 -6.63 -3.01
CA GLY A 226 -10.72 -5.79 -1.87
C GLY A 226 -11.14 -4.34 -2.06
N HIS A 227 -10.77 -3.70 -3.17
CA HIS A 227 -11.15 -2.32 -3.47
C HIS A 227 -12.68 -2.13 -3.63
N ALA A 228 -13.36 -3.11 -4.21
CA ALA A 228 -14.82 -3.08 -4.31
C ALA A 228 -15.46 -3.13 -2.91
N ILE A 229 -14.95 -3.98 -2.00
CA ILE A 229 -15.42 -4.10 -0.61
C ILE A 229 -15.13 -2.81 0.18
N GLU A 230 -13.96 -2.19 0.01
CA GLU A 230 -13.67 -0.86 0.58
C GLU A 230 -14.72 0.15 0.16
N SER A 231 -15.03 0.20 -1.13
CA SER A 231 -15.97 1.17 -1.70
C SER A 231 -17.41 0.90 -1.23
N THR A 232 -17.90 -0.35 -1.28
CA THR A 232 -19.26 -0.71 -0.85
C THR A 232 -19.46 -0.55 0.65
N SER A 233 -18.41 -0.71 1.44
CA SER A 233 -18.43 -0.46 2.89
C SER A 233 -18.25 1.02 3.26
N ASN A 234 -18.11 1.90 2.28
CA ASN A 234 -17.74 3.30 2.49
C ASN A 234 -16.51 3.45 3.41
N TYR A 235 -15.49 2.61 3.14
CA TYR A 235 -14.23 2.54 3.91
C TYR A 235 -14.38 2.16 5.40
N ALA A 236 -15.52 1.58 5.80
CA ALA A 236 -15.70 1.04 7.15
C ALA A 236 -14.83 -0.23 7.39
N ILE A 237 -14.47 -0.95 6.31
CA ILE A 237 -13.50 -2.05 6.37
C ILE A 237 -12.13 -1.47 6.01
N PRO A 238 -11.12 -1.59 6.89
CA PRO A 238 -9.75 -1.12 6.62
C PRO A 238 -9.15 -1.82 5.40
N HIS A 239 -8.30 -1.09 4.63
CA HIS A 239 -7.72 -1.56 3.38
C HIS A 239 -7.17 -2.98 3.45
N GLY A 240 -6.21 -3.25 4.33
CA GLY A 240 -5.59 -4.59 4.41
C GLY A 240 -6.58 -5.69 4.77
N SER A 241 -7.59 -5.38 5.59
CA SER A 241 -8.66 -6.34 5.91
C SER A 241 -9.52 -6.65 4.68
N ALA A 242 -9.85 -5.64 3.88
CA ALA A 242 -10.57 -5.81 2.61
C ALA A 242 -9.73 -6.62 1.61
N ILE A 243 -8.42 -6.37 1.54
CA ILE A 243 -7.50 -7.16 0.71
C ILE A 243 -7.43 -8.62 1.17
N ILE A 244 -7.41 -8.89 2.48
CA ILE A 244 -7.46 -10.28 3.00
C ILE A 244 -8.74 -10.98 2.55
N ILE A 245 -9.91 -10.34 2.65
CA ILE A 245 -11.17 -10.90 2.14
C ILE A 245 -11.08 -11.12 0.63
N GLY A 246 -10.55 -10.17 -0.11
CA GLY A 246 -10.32 -10.31 -1.55
C GLY A 246 -9.38 -11.46 -1.91
N MET A 247 -8.35 -11.74 -1.11
CA MET A 247 -7.47 -12.90 -1.27
C MET A 247 -8.21 -14.21 -1.00
N LEU A 248 -9.09 -14.27 -0.01
CA LEU A 248 -9.95 -15.44 0.24
C LEU A 248 -10.86 -15.72 -0.97
N ILE A 249 -11.47 -14.67 -1.55
CA ILE A 249 -12.32 -14.80 -2.75
C ILE A 249 -11.50 -15.28 -3.95
N ALA A 250 -10.34 -14.67 -4.21
CA ALA A 250 -9.45 -15.07 -5.31
C ALA A 250 -8.98 -16.53 -5.17
N ASN A 251 -8.73 -16.98 -3.94
CA ASN A 251 -8.34 -18.36 -3.66
C ASN A 251 -9.50 -19.34 -3.86
N GLU A 252 -10.72 -18.95 -3.50
CA GLU A 252 -11.94 -19.75 -3.75
C GLU A 252 -12.25 -19.83 -5.25
N ILE A 253 -12.03 -18.76 -6.02
CA ILE A 253 -12.10 -18.77 -7.49
C ILE A 253 -11.07 -19.76 -8.06
N SER A 254 -9.83 -19.74 -7.58
CA SER A 254 -8.79 -20.70 -7.98
C SER A 254 -9.21 -22.15 -7.74
N LEU A 255 -9.88 -22.43 -6.62
CA LEU A 255 -10.43 -23.76 -6.33
C LEU A 255 -11.56 -24.13 -7.31
N ASN A 256 -12.53 -23.23 -7.54
CA ASN A 256 -13.66 -23.49 -8.45
C ASN A 256 -13.21 -23.69 -9.91
N LEU A 257 -12.08 -23.10 -10.32
CA LEU A 257 -11.45 -23.31 -11.63
C LEU A 257 -10.55 -24.55 -11.69
N GLY A 258 -10.38 -25.28 -10.57
CA GLY A 258 -9.49 -26.45 -10.52
C GLY A 258 -7.99 -26.09 -10.51
N TYR A 259 -7.63 -24.83 -10.25
CA TYR A 259 -6.24 -24.35 -10.24
C TYR A 259 -5.49 -24.71 -8.95
N CYS A 260 -6.21 -25.00 -7.87
CA CYS A 260 -5.62 -25.44 -6.61
C CYS A 260 -6.46 -26.55 -5.95
N SER A 261 -5.84 -27.28 -5.02
CA SER A 261 -6.53 -28.34 -4.27
C SER A 261 -7.35 -27.75 -3.13
N THR A 262 -8.40 -28.48 -2.71
CA THR A 262 -9.19 -28.16 -1.51
C THR A 262 -8.32 -28.05 -0.26
N ARG A 263 -7.28 -28.90 -0.15
CA ARG A 263 -6.31 -28.83 0.97
C ARG A 263 -5.57 -27.48 1.00
N TYR A 264 -5.08 -27.03 -0.15
CA TYR A 264 -4.40 -25.72 -0.25
C TYR A 264 -5.35 -24.58 0.11
N ASN A 265 -6.55 -24.56 -0.48
CA ASN A 265 -7.57 -23.54 -0.20
C ASN A 265 -7.89 -23.46 1.30
N ASN A 266 -8.13 -24.61 1.96
CA ASN A 266 -8.43 -24.66 3.38
C ASN A 266 -7.24 -24.17 4.24
N ASN A 267 -6.02 -24.52 3.88
CA ASN A 267 -4.83 -24.08 4.58
C ASN A 267 -4.68 -22.55 4.53
N VAL A 268 -4.83 -21.93 3.36
CA VAL A 268 -4.81 -20.48 3.19
C VAL A 268 -5.94 -19.84 3.99
N LYS A 269 -7.17 -20.37 3.85
CA LYS A 269 -8.34 -19.87 4.58
C LYS A 269 -8.12 -19.85 6.09
N ASN A 270 -7.67 -20.97 6.68
CA ASN A 270 -7.43 -21.08 8.11
C ASN A 270 -6.34 -20.09 8.60
N LYS A 271 -5.36 -19.78 7.76
CA LYS A 271 -4.31 -18.81 8.11
C LYS A 271 -4.80 -17.37 8.01
N LEU A 272 -5.73 -17.06 7.12
CA LEU A 272 -6.21 -15.69 6.88
C LEU A 272 -7.36 -15.26 7.81
N LEU A 273 -8.28 -16.18 8.13
CA LEU A 273 -9.47 -15.89 8.93
C LEU A 273 -9.20 -15.17 10.25
N PRO A 274 -8.16 -15.52 11.04
CA PRO A 274 -7.87 -14.83 12.31
C PRO A 274 -7.68 -13.33 12.17
N TYR A 275 -7.15 -12.85 11.04
CA TYR A 275 -6.87 -11.43 10.81
C TYR A 275 -8.11 -10.59 10.51
N ILE A 276 -9.24 -11.22 10.21
CA ILE A 276 -10.51 -10.54 9.89
C ILE A 276 -11.65 -10.90 10.85
N SER A 277 -11.44 -11.87 11.75
CA SER A 277 -12.47 -12.37 12.69
C SER A 277 -13.03 -11.33 13.67
N HIS A 278 -12.28 -10.26 13.91
CA HIS A 278 -12.70 -9.15 14.79
C HIS A 278 -13.59 -8.12 14.08
N LEU A 279 -13.74 -8.18 12.76
CA LEU A 279 -14.50 -7.20 11.99
C LEU A 279 -16.00 -7.39 12.19
N LYS A 280 -16.70 -6.28 12.37
CA LYS A 280 -18.17 -6.24 12.33
C LYS A 280 -18.62 -6.03 10.89
N LEU A 281 -18.83 -7.14 10.17
CA LEU A 281 -19.19 -7.12 8.77
C LEU A 281 -20.70 -6.93 8.59
N ASN A 282 -21.10 -6.16 7.56
CA ASN A 282 -22.49 -5.99 7.17
C ASN A 282 -22.72 -6.66 5.82
N LYS A 283 -23.72 -7.55 5.73
CA LYS A 283 -24.07 -8.28 4.51
C LYS A 283 -24.32 -7.36 3.31
N LYS A 284 -24.86 -6.16 3.51
CA LYS A 284 -25.10 -5.19 2.44
C LYS A 284 -23.84 -4.76 1.68
N TRP A 285 -22.66 -4.88 2.29
CA TRP A 285 -21.39 -4.54 1.64
C TRP A 285 -20.90 -5.61 0.67
N PHE A 286 -21.53 -6.81 0.69
CA PHE A 286 -21.11 -7.98 -0.07
C PHE A 286 -22.13 -8.42 -1.11
N VAL A 287 -23.00 -7.51 -1.57
CA VAL A 287 -23.94 -7.76 -2.65
C VAL A 287 -23.17 -7.82 -3.98
N PHE A 288 -23.29 -8.95 -4.70
CA PHE A 288 -22.47 -9.20 -5.90
C PHE A 288 -22.59 -8.11 -6.95
N ASN A 289 -23.80 -7.67 -7.27
CA ASN A 289 -24.02 -6.64 -8.30
C ASN A 289 -23.38 -5.28 -7.93
N ASP A 290 -23.39 -4.91 -6.65
CA ASP A 290 -22.78 -3.68 -6.19
C ASP A 290 -21.25 -3.79 -6.30
N LEU A 291 -20.66 -4.89 -5.83
CA LEU A 291 -19.23 -5.16 -5.98
C LEU A 291 -18.81 -5.18 -7.45
N LEU A 292 -19.61 -5.83 -8.31
CA LEU A 292 -19.33 -5.94 -9.74
C LEU A 292 -19.32 -4.57 -10.42
N SER A 293 -20.20 -3.65 -10.00
CA SER A 293 -20.22 -2.27 -10.53
C SER A 293 -18.89 -1.56 -10.29
N TYR A 294 -18.33 -1.67 -9.09
CA TYR A 294 -17.02 -1.11 -8.75
C TYR A 294 -15.87 -1.81 -9.48
N ILE A 295 -15.89 -3.15 -9.56
CA ILE A 295 -14.87 -3.94 -10.26
C ILE A 295 -14.77 -3.52 -11.73
N ARG A 296 -15.90 -3.28 -12.40
CA ARG A 296 -15.93 -2.85 -13.81
C ARG A 296 -15.42 -1.42 -14.04
N THR A 297 -15.45 -0.55 -13.04
CA THR A 297 -14.92 0.82 -13.15
C THR A 297 -13.40 0.88 -12.93
N ASP A 298 -12.77 -0.21 -12.45
CA ASP A 298 -11.32 -0.26 -12.27
C ASP A 298 -10.61 -0.19 -13.63
N LYS A 299 -9.64 0.70 -13.75
CA LYS A 299 -8.84 0.93 -14.98
C LYS A 299 -8.16 -0.32 -15.54
N LYS A 300 -8.02 -1.37 -14.73
CA LYS A 300 -7.39 -2.63 -15.10
C LYS A 300 -8.29 -3.54 -15.92
N ASN A 301 -9.60 -3.29 -15.92
CA ASN A 301 -10.60 -4.08 -16.61
C ASN A 301 -11.05 -3.33 -17.87
N THR A 302 -10.42 -3.62 -19.00
CA THR A 302 -10.77 -3.13 -20.31
C THR A 302 -11.50 -4.23 -21.08
N GLY A 303 -12.84 -4.17 -21.21
CA GLY A 303 -13.62 -5.16 -21.93
C GLY A 303 -14.63 -5.92 -21.07
N LYS A 304 -15.01 -7.13 -21.53
CA LYS A 304 -16.01 -7.98 -20.83
C LYS A 304 -15.41 -8.79 -19.68
N ASP A 305 -14.11 -9.09 -19.76
CA ASP A 305 -13.41 -9.95 -18.82
C ASP A 305 -12.90 -9.17 -17.60
N ILE A 306 -12.92 -9.83 -16.44
CA ILE A 306 -12.33 -9.31 -15.22
C ILE A 306 -10.96 -9.94 -15.01
N ASN A 307 -9.91 -9.12 -15.06
CA ASN A 307 -8.55 -9.59 -14.83
C ASN A 307 -8.28 -9.73 -13.33
N MET A 308 -7.93 -10.93 -12.91
CA MET A 308 -7.65 -11.25 -11.51
C MET A 308 -6.33 -11.98 -11.35
N VAL A 309 -5.62 -11.69 -10.27
CA VAL A 309 -4.47 -12.51 -9.85
C VAL A 309 -5.01 -13.72 -9.13
N LEU A 310 -4.68 -14.91 -9.64
CA LEU A 310 -5.10 -16.20 -9.08
C LEU A 310 -3.91 -17.11 -8.86
N HIS A 311 -4.01 -17.97 -7.86
CA HIS A 311 -3.07 -19.07 -7.66
C HIS A 311 -3.38 -20.21 -8.64
N HIS A 312 -2.35 -20.73 -9.32
CA HIS A 312 -2.46 -21.90 -10.19
C HIS A 312 -1.22 -22.79 -10.06
N SER A 313 -1.41 -24.00 -9.57
CA SER A 313 -0.36 -25.04 -9.50
C SER A 313 0.97 -24.54 -8.89
N GLY A 314 0.88 -23.80 -7.76
CA GLY A 314 2.07 -23.30 -7.03
C GLY A 314 2.61 -21.95 -7.51
N SER A 315 1.97 -21.30 -8.47
CA SER A 315 2.35 -19.96 -8.94
C SER A 315 1.14 -19.01 -8.96
N TYR A 316 1.41 -17.71 -9.04
CA TYR A 316 0.38 -16.68 -9.18
C TYR A 316 0.55 -15.99 -10.52
N ASN A 317 -0.58 -15.82 -11.23
CA ASN A 317 -0.61 -15.13 -12.52
C ASN A 317 -1.91 -14.36 -12.69
N VAL A 318 -1.96 -13.45 -13.66
CA VAL A 318 -3.18 -12.73 -14.03
C VAL A 318 -3.98 -13.58 -15.00
N TYR A 319 -5.26 -13.81 -14.68
CA TYR A 319 -6.19 -14.56 -15.51
C TYR A 319 -7.42 -13.71 -15.84
N PRO A 320 -7.87 -13.67 -17.10
CA PRO A 320 -9.16 -13.10 -17.48
C PRO A 320 -10.29 -14.06 -17.06
N ILE A 321 -11.29 -13.53 -16.40
CA ILE A 321 -12.49 -14.29 -15.97
C ILE A 321 -13.70 -13.70 -16.70
N SER A 322 -14.26 -14.50 -17.61
CA SER A 322 -15.46 -14.14 -18.39
C SER A 322 -16.74 -14.63 -17.71
N ASP A 323 -16.66 -15.76 -16.98
CA ASP A 323 -17.81 -16.37 -16.31
C ASP A 323 -18.06 -15.73 -14.94
N LEU A 324 -19.01 -14.80 -14.91
CA LEU A 324 -19.41 -14.10 -13.68
C LEU A 324 -20.03 -15.02 -12.63
N SER A 325 -20.59 -16.18 -13.03
CA SER A 325 -21.20 -17.12 -12.08
C SER A 325 -20.17 -17.72 -11.12
N ILE A 326 -18.94 -17.93 -11.60
CA ILE A 326 -17.82 -18.40 -10.76
C ILE A 326 -17.45 -17.34 -9.71
N LEU A 327 -17.47 -16.07 -10.08
CA LEU A 327 -17.18 -14.97 -9.16
C LEU A 327 -18.24 -14.88 -8.05
N GLU A 328 -19.52 -14.93 -8.44
CA GLU A 328 -20.64 -14.87 -7.51
C GLU A 328 -20.67 -16.08 -6.57
N LYS A 329 -20.49 -17.29 -7.11
CA LYS A 329 -20.40 -18.53 -6.33
C LYS A 329 -19.27 -18.47 -5.30
N SER A 330 -18.09 -17.97 -5.70
CA SER A 330 -16.93 -17.87 -4.82
C SER A 330 -17.14 -16.81 -3.74
N LEU A 331 -17.73 -15.66 -4.08
CA LEU A 331 -18.11 -14.64 -3.11
C LEU A 331 -19.09 -15.21 -2.06
N ASN A 332 -20.16 -15.88 -2.51
CA ASN A 332 -21.16 -16.47 -1.61
C ASN A 332 -20.51 -17.50 -0.66
N LYS A 333 -19.57 -18.30 -1.15
CA LYS A 333 -18.84 -19.27 -0.32
C LYS A 333 -17.97 -18.60 0.73
N VAL A 334 -17.31 -17.51 0.38
CA VAL A 334 -16.52 -16.72 1.34
C VAL A 334 -17.44 -16.01 2.33
N ASN A 335 -18.57 -15.45 1.90
CA ASN A 335 -19.58 -14.84 2.79
C ASN A 335 -20.05 -15.82 3.87
N GLU A 336 -20.37 -17.07 3.50
CA GLU A 336 -20.68 -18.11 4.49
C GLU A 336 -19.54 -18.34 5.49
N THR A 337 -18.31 -18.35 4.97
CA THR A 337 -17.09 -18.60 5.77
C THR A 337 -16.82 -17.52 6.80
N ILE A 338 -17.07 -16.24 6.45
CA ILE A 338 -16.87 -15.08 7.33
C ILE A 338 -18.12 -14.73 8.17
N GLY A 339 -19.12 -15.62 8.19
CA GLY A 339 -20.31 -15.50 9.04
C GLY A 339 -21.45 -14.66 8.48
N LEU A 340 -21.42 -14.29 7.20
CA LEU A 340 -22.47 -13.56 6.51
C LEU A 340 -23.49 -14.53 5.85
N ARG A 341 -24.13 -15.40 6.65
CA ARG A 341 -25.13 -16.33 6.14
C ARG A 341 -26.39 -15.61 5.61
N ASN A 342 -27.04 -16.24 4.63
CA ASN A 342 -28.33 -15.79 4.06
C ASN A 342 -29.47 -15.86 5.06
#